data_0e3a8f15d25be8a4c1b7c349b2a69e4b
#
_entry.id   0e3a8f15d25be8a4c1b7c349b2a69e4b
#
_cell.length_a   1.000
_cell.length_b   1.000
_cell.length_c   1.000
_cell.angle_alpha   90.00
_cell.angle_beta   90.00
_cell.angle_gamma   90.00
#
_symmetry.space_group_name_H-M   'P 1'
#
loop_
_entity.id
_entity.type
_entity.pdbx_description
1 polymer ?
#
loop_
_entity_poly.entity_id
_entity_poly.type
_entity_poly.pdbx_seq_one_letter_code
_entity_poly.pdbx_strand_id
1 'polypeptide(L)'
;MRSLNIKKVIFITICLLTFQIGISCTKDENVNNRSDYQNPKSWYKSLNESQSSKRADVFYIAPTCIFDWKDSSGQLLHNMDINNERQRAAVNGAVVLAEKLFGDSCNFYAPYYRQITIESWYLYPHTEWQKRFDIAMSDIKSAFDYYIKHINNGRPFILAGHSQGAKAVIELLKSSMNEETYKRLIAAYPIGFSINQTELDQNKYLVPAQDSLDLGVIIAFNSVIDNSGLSPMLKDNKVCINPINWKTDETYADSTKNRGTVFIGPDGSIVSERAGSIAAKINKEHNVLFVEGASADKYYVPQIKLLFPKGSFHVQEFNFYFRNLQKNVIDRMHSWYNKRY
;
A
#
# COMPACT_ATOMS: atom_id res chain seq x y z
N MET A 1 -18.66 25.27 23.04
CA MET A 1 -17.57 24.40 22.56
C MET A 1 -18.08 22.97 22.55
N ARG A 2 -18.51 22.48 21.39
CA ARG A 2 -19.03 21.10 21.24
C ARG A 2 -17.83 20.21 20.84
N SER A 3 -17.44 19.27 21.72
CA SER A 3 -16.45 18.24 21.39
C SER A 3 -17.03 17.36 20.28
N LEU A 4 -16.53 17.49 19.06
CA LEU A 4 -16.84 16.57 17.98
C LEU A 4 -16.31 15.18 18.37
N ASN A 5 -17.20 14.23 18.35
CA ASN A 5 -16.95 12.86 18.80
C ASN A 5 -16.04 12.14 17.77
N ILE A 6 -14.72 12.24 17.97
CA ILE A 6 -13.65 11.67 17.13
C ILE A 6 -13.79 10.14 16.93
N LYS A 7 -14.59 9.48 17.78
CA LYS A 7 -14.87 8.03 17.66
C LYS A 7 -15.53 7.61 16.32
N LYS A 8 -16.17 8.54 15.58
CA LYS A 8 -16.79 8.25 14.28
C LYS A 8 -15.83 8.27 13.09
N VAL A 9 -14.68 8.90 13.21
CA VAL A 9 -13.77 9.12 12.08
C VAL A 9 -12.82 7.94 11.82
N ILE A 10 -12.56 7.11 12.84
CA ILE A 10 -11.70 5.91 12.70
C ILE A 10 -12.39 4.76 11.97
N PHE A 11 -13.73 4.79 11.88
CA PHE A 11 -14.55 3.75 11.27
C PHE A 11 -14.57 3.75 9.74
N ILE A 12 -13.98 4.76 9.09
CA ILE A 12 -14.20 5.03 7.66
C ILE A 12 -13.19 4.31 6.76
N THR A 13 -12.16 3.69 7.33
CA THR A 13 -11.22 2.87 6.51
C THR A 13 -11.65 1.40 6.40
N ILE A 14 -12.67 0.97 7.18
CA ILE A 14 -13.23 -0.38 7.10
C ILE A 14 -14.76 -0.24 7.16
N CYS A 15 -15.43 -0.17 6.00
CA CYS A 15 -16.89 -0.16 5.91
C CYS A 15 -17.50 -1.46 6.43
N LEU A 16 -18.11 -1.41 7.61
CA LEU A 16 -19.09 -2.39 8.06
C LEU A 16 -20.47 -1.92 7.58
N LEU A 17 -21.02 -2.62 6.57
CA LEU A 17 -22.44 -2.50 6.20
C LEU A 17 -23.19 -3.76 6.63
N THR A 18 -24.13 -3.57 7.54
CA THR A 18 -25.09 -4.57 7.99
C THR A 18 -26.05 -4.98 6.86
N PHE A 19 -26.38 -6.26 6.86
CA PHE A 19 -27.22 -7.00 5.95
C PHE A 19 -28.59 -6.36 5.66
N GLN A 20 -28.95 -6.21 4.40
CA GLN A 20 -30.32 -6.40 3.91
C GLN A 20 -30.29 -7.16 2.59
N ILE A 21 -31.04 -8.24 2.52
CA ILE A 21 -31.14 -9.18 1.42
C ILE A 21 -32.07 -8.59 0.35
N GLY A 22 -31.54 -8.35 -0.83
CA GLY A 22 -32.34 -8.11 -2.03
C GLY A 22 -31.85 -9.07 -3.14
N ILE A 23 -32.70 -10.04 -3.50
CA ILE A 23 -32.42 -11.03 -4.54
C ILE A 23 -32.53 -10.34 -5.90
N SER A 24 -31.42 -10.27 -6.64
CA SER A 24 -31.46 -10.05 -8.09
C SER A 24 -30.65 -11.17 -8.76
N CYS A 25 -31.33 -11.92 -9.59
CA CYS A 25 -30.78 -13.05 -10.34
C CYS A 25 -30.05 -12.54 -11.59
N THR A 26 -28.71 -12.65 -11.62
CA THR A 26 -27.92 -12.54 -12.85
C THR A 26 -27.02 -13.75 -12.98
N LYS A 27 -26.93 -14.25 -14.21
CA LYS A 27 -26.25 -15.49 -14.60
C LYS A 27 -24.79 -15.53 -14.18
N ASP A 28 -24.35 -16.69 -13.71
CA ASP A 28 -22.97 -17.07 -13.42
C ASP A 28 -22.07 -16.84 -14.65
N GLU A 29 -21.22 -15.82 -14.59
CA GLU A 29 -20.04 -15.74 -15.44
C GLU A 29 -18.81 -16.13 -14.61
N ASN A 30 -18.14 -17.15 -15.09
CA ASN A 30 -16.98 -17.83 -14.50
C ASN A 30 -16.00 -16.89 -13.79
N VAL A 31 -15.66 -17.20 -12.54
CA VAL A 31 -14.59 -16.66 -11.70
C VAL A 31 -13.19 -16.78 -12.36
N ASN A 32 -13.09 -17.40 -13.52
CA ASN A 32 -11.88 -17.58 -14.33
C ASN A 32 -11.59 -16.44 -15.32
N ASN A 33 -12.37 -15.35 -15.37
CA ASN A 33 -12.08 -14.26 -16.29
C ASN A 33 -10.89 -13.43 -15.79
N ARG A 34 -9.76 -13.57 -16.52
CA ARG A 34 -8.57 -12.73 -16.38
C ARG A 34 -8.96 -11.26 -16.57
N SER A 35 -8.53 -10.39 -15.67
CA SER A 35 -8.84 -8.96 -15.75
C SER A 35 -8.31 -8.35 -17.05
N ASP A 36 -9.19 -7.67 -17.79
CA ASP A 36 -8.82 -6.95 -19.01
C ASP A 36 -8.42 -5.50 -18.65
N TYR A 37 -7.13 -5.21 -18.70
CA TYR A 37 -6.59 -3.87 -18.37
C TYR A 37 -6.61 -2.89 -19.55
N GLN A 38 -7.06 -3.31 -20.73
CA GLN A 38 -7.46 -2.40 -21.81
C GLN A 38 -8.79 -1.69 -21.45
N ASN A 39 -9.63 -2.34 -20.65
CA ASN A 39 -10.87 -1.75 -20.18
C ASN A 39 -10.60 -0.67 -19.12
N PRO A 40 -10.98 0.60 -19.37
CA PRO A 40 -10.80 1.69 -18.39
C PRO A 40 -11.44 1.40 -17.02
N LYS A 41 -12.51 0.59 -16.98
CA LYS A 41 -13.17 0.19 -15.73
C LYS A 41 -12.34 -0.73 -14.84
N SER A 42 -11.25 -1.31 -15.36
CA SER A 42 -10.31 -2.10 -14.56
C SER A 42 -9.37 -1.23 -13.72
N TRP A 43 -9.45 0.08 -13.83
CA TRP A 43 -8.66 1.05 -13.09
C TRP A 43 -9.53 1.86 -12.14
N TYR A 44 -8.95 2.31 -11.04
CA TYR A 44 -9.62 3.13 -10.02
C TYR A 44 -10.24 4.40 -10.60
N LYS A 45 -9.49 5.10 -11.45
CA LYS A 45 -10.02 6.15 -12.31
C LYS A 45 -9.93 5.71 -13.76
N SER A 46 -10.91 6.09 -14.56
CA SER A 46 -10.81 5.91 -16.01
C SER A 46 -9.48 6.44 -16.52
N LEU A 47 -8.84 5.71 -17.42
CA LEU A 47 -7.56 6.09 -17.99
C LEU A 47 -7.63 7.50 -18.67
N ASN A 48 -8.80 7.89 -19.15
CA ASN A 48 -9.03 9.22 -19.74
C ASN A 48 -9.01 10.34 -18.70
N GLU A 49 -9.47 10.07 -17.46
CA GLU A 49 -9.46 11.03 -16.36
C GLU A 49 -8.07 11.11 -15.70
N SER A 50 -7.25 10.06 -15.85
CA SER A 50 -5.90 9.96 -15.29
C SER A 50 -4.85 10.66 -16.15
N GLN A 51 -5.16 11.07 -17.38
CA GLN A 51 -4.23 11.75 -18.27
C GLN A 51 -3.94 13.17 -17.78
N SER A 52 -3.11 13.28 -16.78
CA SER A 52 -2.55 14.56 -16.36
C SER A 52 -1.21 14.79 -17.06
N SER A 53 -0.84 16.07 -17.21
CA SER A 53 0.41 16.51 -17.83
C SER A 53 1.64 16.37 -16.92
N LYS A 54 1.57 15.55 -15.86
CA LYS A 54 2.68 15.42 -14.91
C LYS A 54 3.84 14.63 -15.51
N ARG A 55 5.04 15.00 -15.11
CA ARG A 55 6.28 14.49 -15.69
C ARG A 55 6.65 13.08 -15.21
N ALA A 56 6.08 12.61 -14.11
CA ALA A 56 6.30 11.28 -13.54
C ALA A 56 4.98 10.60 -13.22
N ASP A 57 5.02 9.27 -13.12
CA ASP A 57 3.87 8.44 -12.80
C ASP A 57 4.04 7.76 -11.44
N VAL A 58 2.95 7.38 -10.81
CA VAL A 58 2.92 6.36 -9.76
C VAL A 58 1.99 5.23 -10.17
N PHE A 59 2.49 4.01 -10.10
CA PHE A 59 1.71 2.78 -10.20
C PHE A 59 1.50 2.26 -8.77
N TYR A 60 0.26 2.36 -8.28
CA TYR A 60 -0.10 2.03 -6.91
C TYR A 60 -0.88 0.71 -6.84
N ILE A 61 -0.51 -0.15 -5.89
CA ILE A 61 -1.17 -1.42 -5.62
C ILE A 61 -1.82 -1.35 -4.24
N ALA A 62 -3.15 -1.48 -4.20
CA ALA A 62 -3.93 -1.35 -2.97
C ALA A 62 -3.66 -2.52 -1.99
N PRO A 63 -3.87 -2.32 -0.68
CA PRO A 63 -3.81 -3.39 0.32
C PRO A 63 -5.00 -4.34 0.23
N THR A 64 -4.98 -5.43 1.02
CA THR A 64 -6.17 -6.25 1.27
C THR A 64 -7.25 -5.43 1.95
N CYS A 65 -8.43 -5.34 1.33
CA CYS A 65 -9.57 -4.57 1.84
C CYS A 65 -10.84 -5.40 2.01
N ILE A 66 -10.80 -6.70 1.73
CA ILE A 66 -11.96 -7.58 1.74
C ILE A 66 -11.76 -8.78 2.66
N PHE A 67 -12.87 -9.34 3.12
CA PHE A 67 -12.97 -10.57 3.89
C PHE A 67 -13.49 -11.70 3.01
N ASP A 68 -13.40 -12.96 3.49
CA ASP A 68 -13.98 -14.12 2.82
C ASP A 68 -15.48 -13.87 2.59
N TRP A 69 -15.98 -14.23 1.42
CA TRP A 69 -17.34 -13.97 1.00
C TRP A 69 -17.94 -15.14 0.25
N LYS A 70 -19.26 -15.18 0.13
CA LYS A 70 -19.97 -16.23 -0.62
C LYS A 70 -20.57 -15.63 -1.87
N ASP A 71 -20.45 -16.38 -2.96
CA ASP A 71 -21.15 -16.09 -4.22
C ASP A 71 -22.64 -16.45 -4.14
N SER A 72 -23.36 -16.29 -5.25
CA SER A 72 -24.78 -16.60 -5.36
C SER A 72 -25.11 -18.09 -5.19
N SER A 73 -24.14 -18.99 -5.42
CA SER A 73 -24.27 -20.44 -5.19
C SER A 73 -24.01 -20.85 -3.74
N GLY A 74 -23.52 -19.94 -2.91
CA GLY A 74 -23.09 -20.18 -1.53
C GLY A 74 -21.65 -20.69 -1.42
N GLN A 75 -20.89 -20.72 -2.52
CA GLN A 75 -19.47 -21.07 -2.52
C GLN A 75 -18.65 -20.00 -1.82
N LEU A 76 -17.77 -20.41 -0.88
CA LEU A 76 -16.85 -19.50 -0.20
C LEU A 76 -15.69 -19.13 -1.13
N LEU A 77 -15.48 -17.82 -1.30
CA LEU A 77 -14.47 -17.25 -2.18
C LEU A 77 -13.44 -16.44 -1.37
N HIS A 78 -12.19 -16.49 -1.83
CA HIS A 78 -11.01 -15.97 -1.15
C HIS A 78 -10.23 -14.92 -1.96
N ASN A 79 -10.76 -14.56 -3.11
CA ASN A 79 -10.25 -13.47 -3.94
C ASN A 79 -11.37 -12.48 -4.22
N MET A 80 -11.02 -11.21 -4.36
CA MET A 80 -11.94 -10.13 -4.73
C MET A 80 -12.59 -10.40 -6.08
N ASP A 81 -13.89 -10.17 -6.18
CA ASP A 81 -14.56 -9.98 -7.45
C ASP A 81 -14.43 -8.51 -7.87
N ILE A 82 -13.59 -8.26 -8.87
CA ILE A 82 -13.32 -6.90 -9.36
C ILE A 82 -14.50 -6.24 -10.07
N ASN A 83 -15.55 -6.99 -10.40
CA ASN A 83 -16.80 -6.48 -10.98
C ASN A 83 -17.83 -6.14 -9.90
N ASN A 84 -17.60 -6.54 -8.66
CA ASN A 84 -18.51 -6.27 -7.55
C ASN A 84 -18.28 -4.85 -7.00
N GLU A 85 -19.24 -3.96 -7.21
CA GLU A 85 -19.16 -2.55 -6.80
C GLU A 85 -18.97 -2.36 -5.28
N ARG A 86 -19.55 -3.25 -4.44
CA ARG A 86 -19.36 -3.17 -2.98
C ARG A 86 -17.91 -3.49 -2.59
N GLN A 87 -17.32 -4.47 -3.25
CA GLN A 87 -15.91 -4.82 -3.00
C GLN A 87 -14.98 -3.73 -3.54
N ARG A 88 -15.28 -3.11 -4.68
CA ARG A 88 -14.57 -1.91 -5.15
C ARG A 88 -14.67 -0.77 -4.15
N ALA A 89 -15.86 -0.51 -3.62
CA ALA A 89 -16.06 0.54 -2.60
C ALA A 89 -15.22 0.28 -1.33
N ALA A 90 -15.00 -0.97 -0.93
CA ALA A 90 -14.14 -1.31 0.20
C ALA A 90 -12.66 -0.92 -0.03
N VAL A 91 -12.22 -0.90 -1.28
CA VAL A 91 -10.83 -0.51 -1.65
C VAL A 91 -10.66 1.01 -1.70
N ASN A 92 -11.73 1.77 -1.91
CA ASN A 92 -11.67 3.22 -2.16
C ASN A 92 -10.89 4.00 -1.10
N GLY A 93 -11.12 3.73 0.20
CA GLY A 93 -10.43 4.47 1.27
C GLY A 93 -8.91 4.40 1.17
N ALA A 94 -8.37 3.22 0.89
CA ALA A 94 -6.93 3.00 0.75
C ALA A 94 -6.38 3.67 -0.53
N VAL A 95 -7.15 3.63 -1.62
CA VAL A 95 -6.72 4.23 -2.90
C VAL A 95 -6.80 5.75 -2.84
N VAL A 96 -7.85 6.32 -2.25
CA VAL A 96 -7.98 7.78 -2.04
C VAL A 96 -6.84 8.33 -1.19
N LEU A 97 -6.48 7.63 -0.11
CA LEU A 97 -5.34 8.02 0.73
C LEU A 97 -4.04 8.04 -0.07
N ALA A 98 -3.77 6.99 -0.84
CA ALA A 98 -2.57 6.89 -1.68
C ALA A 98 -2.57 7.92 -2.82
N GLU A 99 -3.72 8.17 -3.44
CA GLU A 99 -3.85 9.20 -4.46
C GLU A 99 -3.54 10.59 -3.91
N LYS A 100 -4.03 10.93 -2.72
CA LYS A 100 -3.70 12.20 -2.07
C LYS A 100 -2.23 12.30 -1.68
N LEU A 101 -1.59 11.16 -1.36
CA LEU A 101 -0.17 11.14 -1.01
C LEU A 101 0.73 11.28 -2.25
N PHE A 102 0.49 10.53 -3.30
CA PHE A 102 1.37 10.44 -4.48
C PHE A 102 0.88 11.28 -5.66
N GLY A 103 -0.44 11.39 -5.80
CA GLY A 103 -1.08 11.96 -6.99
C GLY A 103 -0.92 13.47 -7.12
N ASP A 104 -0.56 14.20 -6.06
CA ASP A 104 -0.27 15.64 -6.18
C ASP A 104 0.92 15.90 -7.11
N SER A 105 1.93 15.04 -7.09
CA SER A 105 3.19 15.18 -7.85
C SER A 105 3.29 14.28 -9.07
N CYS A 106 2.54 13.16 -9.10
CA CYS A 106 2.61 12.13 -10.14
C CYS A 106 1.24 11.92 -10.79
N ASN A 107 1.23 11.43 -12.05
CA ASN A 107 0.03 10.81 -12.60
C ASN A 107 -0.24 9.53 -11.82
N PHE A 108 -1.47 9.32 -11.38
CA PHE A 108 -1.82 8.22 -10.47
C PHE A 108 -2.54 7.09 -11.21
N TYR A 109 -1.98 5.88 -11.14
CA TYR A 109 -2.54 4.67 -11.77
C TYR A 109 -2.68 3.57 -10.73
N ALA A 110 -3.89 3.10 -10.49
CA ALA A 110 -4.19 2.03 -9.55
C ALA A 110 -5.15 1.02 -10.19
N PRO A 111 -4.71 -0.22 -10.48
CA PRO A 111 -5.58 -1.24 -11.02
C PRO A 111 -6.46 -1.86 -9.94
N TYR A 112 -7.70 -2.22 -10.28
CA TYR A 112 -8.43 -3.22 -9.52
C TYR A 112 -7.85 -4.59 -9.88
N TYR A 113 -7.65 -5.44 -8.88
CA TYR A 113 -7.11 -6.77 -9.05
C TYR A 113 -7.78 -7.73 -8.05
N ARG A 114 -7.76 -9.01 -8.33
CA ARG A 114 -8.34 -10.04 -7.46
C ARG A 114 -7.48 -10.25 -6.21
N GLN A 115 -7.45 -9.22 -5.33
CA GLN A 115 -6.74 -9.30 -4.06
C GLN A 115 -7.23 -10.48 -3.22
N ILE A 116 -6.35 -11.08 -2.41
CA ILE A 116 -6.76 -12.12 -1.48
C ILE A 116 -7.44 -11.51 -0.26
N THR A 117 -8.28 -12.30 0.39
CA THR A 117 -9.02 -11.90 1.58
C THR A 117 -8.13 -11.83 2.82
N ILE A 118 -8.60 -11.10 3.83
CA ILE A 118 -7.89 -10.97 5.13
C ILE A 118 -7.64 -12.35 5.75
N GLU A 119 -8.64 -13.23 5.72
CA GLU A 119 -8.56 -14.58 6.29
C GLU A 119 -7.49 -15.44 5.60
N SER A 120 -7.23 -15.21 4.33
CA SER A 120 -6.19 -15.93 3.59
C SER A 120 -4.81 -15.82 4.23
N TRP A 121 -4.52 -14.71 4.90
CA TRP A 121 -3.21 -14.46 5.50
C TRP A 121 -2.93 -15.25 6.78
N TYR A 122 -3.95 -15.72 7.51
CA TYR A 122 -3.75 -16.35 8.84
C TYR A 122 -4.52 -17.64 9.06
N LEU A 123 -5.60 -17.93 8.31
CA LEU A 123 -6.40 -19.14 8.49
C LEU A 123 -5.93 -20.32 7.65
N TYR A 124 -5.10 -20.08 6.63
CA TYR A 124 -4.76 -21.08 5.65
C TYR A 124 -3.26 -21.35 5.60
N PRO A 125 -2.83 -22.62 5.30
CA PRO A 125 -1.42 -22.93 5.10
C PRO A 125 -0.79 -22.05 4.01
N HIS A 126 0.53 -21.84 4.11
CA HIS A 126 1.30 -21.03 3.16
C HIS A 126 1.03 -21.42 1.69
N THR A 127 0.96 -22.71 1.40
CA THR A 127 0.70 -23.23 0.05
C THR A 127 -0.65 -22.80 -0.52
N GLU A 128 -1.66 -22.65 0.34
CA GLU A 128 -3.00 -22.24 -0.09
C GLU A 128 -3.09 -20.74 -0.33
N TRP A 129 -2.59 -19.92 0.61
CA TRP A 129 -2.63 -18.48 0.36
C TRP A 129 -1.71 -18.09 -0.82
N GLN A 130 -0.62 -18.82 -1.05
CA GLN A 130 0.26 -18.57 -2.19
C GLN A 130 -0.50 -18.78 -3.52
N LYS A 131 -1.26 -19.87 -3.68
CA LYS A 131 -2.09 -20.08 -4.87
C LYS A 131 -3.09 -18.94 -5.12
N ARG A 132 -3.71 -18.44 -4.04
CA ARG A 132 -4.62 -17.31 -4.12
C ARG A 132 -3.89 -16.01 -4.49
N PHE A 133 -2.73 -15.81 -3.91
CA PHE A 133 -1.88 -14.67 -4.20
C PHE A 133 -1.32 -14.71 -5.63
N ASP A 134 -1.06 -15.89 -6.18
CA ASP A 134 -0.64 -16.05 -7.59
C ASP A 134 -1.71 -15.56 -8.56
N ILE A 135 -3.00 -15.72 -8.23
CA ILE A 135 -4.11 -15.13 -8.98
C ILE A 135 -4.02 -13.60 -8.95
N ALA A 136 -3.85 -13.03 -7.76
CA ALA A 136 -3.68 -11.59 -7.58
C ALA A 136 -2.46 -11.07 -8.36
N MET A 137 -1.32 -11.77 -8.28
CA MET A 137 -0.10 -11.41 -9.00
C MET A 137 -0.23 -11.52 -10.52
N SER A 138 -1.00 -12.49 -11.02
CA SER A 138 -1.30 -12.60 -12.46
C SER A 138 -2.02 -11.35 -12.97
N ASP A 139 -2.98 -10.84 -12.20
CA ASP A 139 -3.69 -9.60 -12.53
C ASP A 139 -2.74 -8.39 -12.48
N ILE A 140 -1.98 -8.27 -11.40
CA ILE A 140 -1.06 -7.13 -11.18
C ILE A 140 0.03 -7.09 -12.27
N LYS A 141 0.61 -8.24 -12.64
CA LYS A 141 1.58 -8.32 -13.74
C LYS A 141 0.96 -7.89 -15.06
N SER A 142 -0.25 -8.34 -15.35
CA SER A 142 -0.97 -7.95 -16.57
C SER A 142 -1.27 -6.45 -16.60
N ALA A 143 -1.67 -5.88 -15.46
CA ALA A 143 -1.90 -4.44 -15.32
C ALA A 143 -0.61 -3.64 -15.49
N PHE A 144 0.48 -4.08 -14.86
CA PHE A 144 1.79 -3.42 -14.95
C PHE A 144 2.36 -3.48 -16.37
N ASP A 145 2.26 -4.64 -17.03
CA ASP A 145 2.67 -4.80 -18.42
C ASP A 145 1.89 -3.88 -19.36
N TYR A 146 0.57 -3.80 -19.17
CA TYR A 146 -0.27 -2.88 -19.95
C TYR A 146 0.10 -1.42 -19.67
N TYR A 147 0.29 -1.06 -18.41
CA TYR A 147 0.72 0.27 -18.01
C TYR A 147 2.05 0.67 -18.66
N ILE A 148 3.07 -0.17 -18.60
CA ILE A 148 4.39 0.13 -19.17
C ILE A 148 4.32 0.27 -20.70
N LYS A 149 3.53 -0.59 -21.37
CA LYS A 149 3.46 -0.64 -22.84
C LYS A 149 2.57 0.43 -23.46
N HIS A 150 1.47 0.82 -22.79
CA HIS A 150 0.41 1.60 -23.40
C HIS A 150 0.08 2.91 -22.69
N ILE A 151 0.48 3.08 -21.43
CA ILE A 151 0.11 4.25 -20.62
C ILE A 151 1.32 5.10 -20.25
N ASN A 152 2.40 4.48 -19.78
CA ASN A 152 3.56 5.18 -19.20
C ASN A 152 4.32 6.10 -20.19
N ASN A 153 4.33 5.78 -21.47
CA ASN A 153 4.98 6.57 -22.52
C ASN A 153 6.45 6.94 -22.19
N GLY A 154 7.19 6.02 -21.57
CA GLY A 154 8.60 6.21 -21.23
C GLY A 154 8.87 7.18 -20.06
N ARG A 155 7.84 7.69 -19.37
CA ARG A 155 8.02 8.55 -18.20
C ARG A 155 8.71 7.81 -17.04
N PRO A 156 9.47 8.52 -16.20
CA PRO A 156 9.93 7.97 -14.94
C PRO A 156 8.73 7.67 -14.05
N PHE A 157 8.87 6.65 -13.21
CA PHE A 157 7.75 6.21 -12.39
C PHE A 157 8.17 5.77 -10.98
N ILE A 158 7.20 5.77 -10.09
CA ILE A 158 7.23 5.23 -8.74
C ILE A 158 6.38 3.97 -8.72
N LEU A 159 6.84 2.91 -8.06
CA LEU A 159 6.00 1.81 -7.63
C LEU A 159 5.61 2.04 -6.17
N ALA A 160 4.34 1.93 -5.84
CA ALA A 160 3.89 2.07 -4.45
C ALA A 160 2.86 1.02 -4.09
N GLY A 161 2.90 0.55 -2.86
CA GLY A 161 1.93 -0.39 -2.34
C GLY A 161 1.98 -0.48 -0.82
N HIS A 162 0.86 -0.86 -0.22
CA HIS A 162 0.76 -1.07 1.21
C HIS A 162 0.30 -2.50 1.50
N SER A 163 0.85 -3.16 2.52
CA SER A 163 0.44 -4.51 2.94
C SER A 163 0.53 -5.53 1.79
N GLN A 164 -0.56 -6.16 1.36
CA GLN A 164 -0.57 -7.01 0.17
C GLN A 164 -0.02 -6.29 -1.07
N GLY A 165 -0.34 -5.01 -1.23
CA GLY A 165 0.21 -4.20 -2.32
C GLY A 165 1.73 -4.03 -2.22
N ALA A 166 2.28 -3.94 -1.01
CA ALA A 166 3.73 -3.90 -0.79
C ALA A 166 4.39 -5.21 -1.22
N LYS A 167 3.82 -6.37 -0.82
CA LYS A 167 4.29 -7.67 -1.31
C LYS A 167 4.25 -7.74 -2.83
N ALA A 168 3.19 -7.26 -3.45
CA ALA A 168 3.07 -7.24 -4.90
C ALA A 168 4.11 -6.34 -5.57
N VAL A 169 4.45 -5.19 -5.00
CA VAL A 169 5.57 -4.34 -5.47
C VAL A 169 6.88 -5.10 -5.41
N ILE A 170 7.16 -5.82 -4.32
CA ILE A 170 8.36 -6.66 -4.18
C ILE A 170 8.40 -7.72 -5.30
N GLU A 171 7.28 -8.42 -5.53
CA GLU A 171 7.20 -9.45 -6.58
C GLU A 171 7.31 -8.88 -8.00
N LEU A 172 6.82 -7.66 -8.27
CA LEU A 172 7.04 -6.98 -9.54
C LEU A 172 8.53 -6.66 -9.76
N LEU A 173 9.22 -6.17 -8.73
CA LEU A 173 10.66 -5.90 -8.79
C LEU A 173 11.46 -7.19 -9.08
N LYS A 174 11.05 -8.31 -8.49
CA LYS A 174 11.69 -9.62 -8.68
C LYS A 174 11.45 -10.23 -10.07
N SER A 175 10.28 -10.04 -10.65
CA SER A 175 9.84 -10.85 -11.80
C SER A 175 9.42 -10.07 -13.05
N SER A 176 9.17 -8.76 -12.95
CA SER A 176 8.65 -7.95 -14.06
C SER A 176 9.57 -6.79 -14.45
N MET A 177 10.69 -6.61 -13.74
CA MET A 177 11.70 -5.62 -14.09
C MET A 177 12.69 -6.18 -15.08
N ASN A 178 12.98 -5.37 -16.08
CA ASN A 178 14.18 -5.48 -16.92
C ASN A 178 15.00 -4.19 -16.78
N GLU A 179 16.18 -4.17 -17.39
CA GLU A 179 17.11 -3.06 -17.24
C GLU A 179 16.57 -1.72 -17.78
N GLU A 180 15.83 -1.76 -18.88
CA GLU A 180 15.21 -0.59 -19.49
C GLU A 180 14.11 0.00 -18.60
N THR A 181 13.22 -0.85 -18.10
CA THR A 181 12.15 -0.45 -17.18
C THR A 181 12.72 0.06 -15.85
N TYR A 182 13.72 -0.64 -15.29
CA TYR A 182 14.35 -0.25 -14.04
C TYR A 182 15.06 1.10 -14.10
N LYS A 183 15.71 1.43 -15.23
CA LYS A 183 16.32 2.76 -15.45
C LYS A 183 15.32 3.92 -15.31
N ARG A 184 14.03 3.66 -15.47
CA ARG A 184 12.96 4.65 -15.31
C ARG A 184 12.35 4.66 -13.91
N LEU A 185 12.69 3.69 -13.06
CA LEU A 185 12.20 3.62 -11.69
C LEU A 185 12.85 4.72 -10.86
N ILE A 186 12.07 5.66 -10.35
CA ILE A 186 12.52 6.67 -9.38
C ILE A 186 12.78 6.00 -8.04
N ALA A 187 11.78 5.32 -7.49
CA ALA A 187 11.86 4.52 -6.27
C ALA A 187 10.62 3.61 -6.15
N ALA A 188 10.73 2.60 -5.31
CA ALA A 188 9.60 1.76 -4.91
C ALA A 188 9.31 1.94 -3.41
N TYR A 189 8.02 2.01 -3.05
CA TYR A 189 7.53 2.17 -1.68
C TYR A 189 6.68 0.95 -1.26
N PRO A 190 7.31 -0.22 -1.03
CA PRO A 190 6.63 -1.40 -0.47
C PRO A 190 6.49 -1.26 1.05
N ILE A 191 5.49 -0.51 1.49
CA ILE A 191 5.32 -0.17 2.90
C ILE A 191 4.39 -1.16 3.60
N GLY A 192 4.76 -1.58 4.82
CA GLY A 192 3.94 -2.50 5.61
C GLY A 192 4.09 -3.97 5.20
N PHE A 193 5.24 -4.37 4.70
CA PHE A 193 5.58 -5.79 4.46
C PHE A 193 7.04 -6.07 4.81
N SER A 194 7.38 -7.35 5.05
CA SER A 194 8.75 -7.78 5.34
C SER A 194 9.51 -8.12 4.06
N ILE A 195 10.82 -7.89 4.08
CA ILE A 195 11.78 -8.30 3.05
C ILE A 195 12.93 -8.99 3.76
N ASN A 196 13.17 -10.25 3.46
CA ASN A 196 14.22 -11.03 4.09
C ASN A 196 15.56 -10.97 3.33
N GLN A 197 16.63 -11.48 3.94
CA GLN A 197 17.98 -11.42 3.35
C GLN A 197 18.07 -12.22 2.04
N THR A 198 17.45 -13.38 1.99
CA THR A 198 17.46 -14.22 0.77
C THR A 198 16.83 -13.50 -0.42
N GLU A 199 15.74 -12.77 -0.17
CA GLU A 199 15.09 -11.95 -1.23
C GLU A 199 16.02 -10.85 -1.75
N LEU A 200 16.75 -10.18 -0.86
CA LEU A 200 17.72 -9.14 -1.24
C LEU A 200 18.88 -9.73 -2.05
N ASP A 201 19.47 -10.83 -1.56
CA ASP A 201 20.65 -11.43 -2.19
C ASP A 201 20.36 -12.00 -3.59
N GLN A 202 19.15 -12.47 -3.82
CA GLN A 202 18.74 -13.11 -5.05
C GLN A 202 18.18 -12.14 -6.11
N ASN A 203 17.91 -10.88 -5.73
CA ASN A 203 17.19 -9.96 -6.63
C ASN A 203 17.87 -8.60 -6.74
N LYS A 204 18.61 -8.40 -7.81
CA LYS A 204 19.39 -7.18 -8.09
C LYS A 204 18.59 -5.85 -8.09
N TYR A 205 17.28 -5.92 -8.21
CA TYR A 205 16.39 -4.75 -8.21
C TYR A 205 15.75 -4.47 -6.84
N LEU A 206 16.05 -5.30 -5.83
CA LEU A 206 15.65 -5.04 -4.44
C LEU A 206 16.79 -4.32 -3.69
N VAL A 207 17.03 -3.08 -4.01
CA VAL A 207 18.11 -2.26 -3.44
C VAL A 207 17.54 -1.37 -2.32
N PRO A 208 17.83 -1.62 -1.03
CA PRO A 208 17.34 -0.77 0.06
C PRO A 208 17.89 0.66 -0.01
N ALA A 209 17.02 1.66 0.19
CA ALA A 209 17.42 3.05 0.31
C ALA A 209 18.32 3.27 1.53
N GLN A 210 19.35 4.12 1.39
CA GLN A 210 20.26 4.52 2.47
C GLN A 210 20.01 5.96 2.92
N ASP A 211 19.38 6.77 2.06
CA ASP A 211 19.05 8.16 2.35
C ASP A 211 17.76 8.63 1.65
N SER A 212 17.48 9.93 1.71
CA SER A 212 16.28 10.56 1.15
C SER A 212 16.31 10.79 -0.38
N LEU A 213 17.47 10.62 -1.04
CA LEU A 213 17.69 11.04 -2.44
C LEU A 213 18.12 9.90 -3.36
N ASP A 214 18.36 8.71 -2.83
CA ASP A 214 18.71 7.52 -3.61
C ASP A 214 17.64 7.21 -4.66
N LEU A 215 18.07 6.70 -5.82
CA LEU A 215 17.18 6.38 -6.96
C LEU A 215 17.24 4.89 -7.29
N GLY A 216 16.14 4.36 -7.81
CA GLY A 216 16.02 2.95 -8.13
C GLY A 216 15.97 2.05 -6.87
N VAL A 217 15.62 2.59 -5.71
CA VAL A 217 15.69 1.92 -4.42
C VAL A 217 14.30 1.57 -3.87
N ILE A 218 14.30 0.70 -2.86
CA ILE A 218 13.10 0.38 -2.08
C ILE A 218 13.08 1.16 -0.76
N ILE A 219 11.95 1.78 -0.46
CA ILE A 219 11.64 2.45 0.80
C ILE A 219 10.63 1.58 1.53
N ALA A 220 11.07 0.89 2.59
CA ALA A 220 10.22 0.01 3.36
C ALA A 220 10.36 0.30 4.85
N PHE A 221 9.26 0.20 5.55
CA PHE A 221 9.18 0.26 7.01
C PHE A 221 7.88 -0.37 7.49
N ASN A 222 7.86 -0.76 8.76
CA ASN A 222 6.70 -1.22 9.51
C ASN A 222 6.69 -0.49 10.84
N SER A 223 5.53 -0.16 11.39
CA SER A 223 5.40 0.71 12.55
C SER A 223 4.66 0.01 13.69
N VAL A 224 5.27 0.01 14.86
CA VAL A 224 4.72 -0.58 16.09
C VAL A 224 5.01 0.34 17.27
N ILE A 225 4.26 0.19 18.38
CA ILE A 225 4.53 0.93 19.61
C ILE A 225 5.81 0.42 20.30
N ASP A 226 5.97 -0.89 20.37
CA ASP A 226 7.08 -1.66 20.94
C ASP A 226 6.95 -3.12 20.49
N ASN A 227 7.67 -4.04 21.13
CA ASN A 227 7.63 -5.48 20.84
C ASN A 227 6.22 -6.09 20.95
N SER A 228 5.31 -5.52 21.74
CA SER A 228 3.92 -6.02 21.86
C SER A 228 3.09 -5.82 20.59
N GLY A 229 3.47 -4.85 19.75
CA GLY A 229 2.82 -4.55 18.47
C GLY A 229 3.34 -5.37 17.29
N LEU A 230 4.35 -6.23 17.49
CA LEU A 230 4.96 -7.00 16.40
C LEU A 230 3.98 -7.99 15.79
N SER A 231 3.83 -7.91 14.47
CA SER A 231 3.06 -8.86 13.68
C SER A 231 3.90 -10.12 13.39
N PRO A 232 3.29 -11.32 13.40
CA PRO A 232 3.98 -12.53 12.94
C PRO A 232 4.42 -12.45 11.46
N MET A 233 3.84 -11.53 10.68
CA MET A 233 4.22 -11.25 9.29
C MET A 233 5.57 -10.53 9.16
N LEU A 234 6.13 -9.99 10.25
CA LEU A 234 7.39 -9.23 10.24
C LEU A 234 8.61 -10.08 10.58
N LYS A 235 8.43 -11.38 10.68
CA LYS A 235 9.55 -12.31 10.93
C LYS A 235 10.62 -12.15 9.85
N ASP A 236 11.89 -12.11 10.29
CA ASP A 236 13.07 -12.04 9.41
C ASP A 236 13.18 -10.78 8.53
N ASN A 237 12.47 -9.70 8.85
CA ASN A 237 12.58 -8.44 8.12
C ASN A 237 13.99 -7.84 8.20
N LYS A 238 14.55 -7.42 7.06
CA LYS A 238 15.91 -6.86 6.94
C LYS A 238 15.93 -5.42 6.46
N VAL A 239 14.80 -4.87 6.04
CA VAL A 239 14.75 -3.52 5.45
C VAL A 239 13.89 -2.61 6.30
N CYS A 240 14.49 -1.52 6.77
CA CYS A 240 13.76 -0.43 7.42
C CYS A 240 14.51 0.88 7.21
N ILE A 241 13.80 1.90 6.74
CA ILE A 241 14.27 3.29 6.73
C ILE A 241 13.25 4.14 7.50
N ASN A 242 13.73 5.06 8.35
CA ASN A 242 12.85 5.93 9.11
C ASN A 242 12.37 7.11 8.25
N PRO A 243 11.09 7.22 7.88
CA PRO A 243 10.59 8.26 6.98
C PRO A 243 10.59 9.67 7.58
N ILE A 244 10.92 9.82 8.86
CA ILE A 244 11.05 11.14 9.50
C ILE A 244 12.43 11.75 9.26
N ASN A 245 13.51 10.97 9.39
CA ASN A 245 14.90 11.45 9.24
C ASN A 245 15.66 10.80 8.08
N TRP A 246 15.08 9.84 7.41
CA TRP A 246 15.64 9.08 6.26
C TRP A 246 16.95 8.35 6.60
N LYS A 247 17.05 7.88 7.85
CA LYS A 247 18.16 7.08 8.34
C LYS A 247 17.78 5.60 8.40
N THR A 248 18.80 4.74 8.26
CA THR A 248 18.65 3.27 8.37
C THR A 248 19.26 2.72 9.66
N ASP A 249 19.81 3.57 10.51
CA ASP A 249 20.34 3.26 11.83
C ASP A 249 19.31 3.55 12.95
N GLU A 250 19.71 3.38 14.21
CA GLU A 250 18.88 3.63 15.40
C GLU A 250 18.77 5.11 15.79
N THR A 251 19.20 6.04 14.92
CA THR A 251 19.09 7.49 15.20
C THR A 251 17.63 7.87 15.44
N TYR A 252 17.34 8.34 16.65
CA TYR A 252 16.03 8.82 17.02
C TYR A 252 15.61 10.02 16.16
N ALA A 253 14.42 9.97 15.62
CA ALA A 253 13.81 11.08 14.92
C ALA A 253 12.74 11.71 15.82
N ASP A 254 13.06 12.87 16.37
CA ASP A 254 12.15 13.65 17.19
C ASP A 254 10.89 14.06 16.42
N SER A 255 9.78 14.19 17.15
CA SER A 255 8.46 14.49 16.55
C SER A 255 8.46 15.84 15.80
N THR A 256 9.28 16.81 16.19
CA THR A 256 9.37 18.11 15.49
C THR A 256 9.80 17.99 14.02
N LYS A 257 10.45 16.88 13.66
CA LYS A 257 10.83 16.55 12.28
C LYS A 257 9.72 15.84 11.50
N ASN A 258 8.66 15.38 12.17
CA ASN A 258 7.47 14.85 11.51
C ASN A 258 6.70 16.01 10.88
N ARG A 259 6.68 16.06 9.55
CA ARG A 259 6.08 17.15 8.76
C ARG A 259 4.55 17.18 8.84
N GLY A 260 3.92 16.05 9.09
CA GLY A 260 2.48 15.98 9.27
C GLY A 260 1.92 14.56 9.16
N THR A 261 1.20 14.18 10.19
CA THR A 261 0.25 13.08 10.18
C THR A 261 -1.05 13.59 9.57
N VAL A 262 -1.55 12.92 8.54
CA VAL A 262 -2.76 13.33 7.82
C VAL A 262 -3.75 12.19 7.74
N PHE A 263 -5.01 12.46 8.03
CA PHE A 263 -6.11 11.54 7.82
C PHE A 263 -7.03 12.09 6.74
N ILE A 264 -7.31 11.24 5.76
CA ILE A 264 -8.12 11.58 4.57
C ILE A 264 -9.50 10.90 4.70
N GLY A 265 -10.54 11.65 4.39
CA GLY A 265 -11.91 11.12 4.29
C GLY A 265 -12.15 10.36 2.99
N PRO A 266 -13.26 9.60 2.91
CA PRO A 266 -13.61 8.84 1.70
C PRO A 266 -13.80 9.70 0.44
N ASP A 267 -14.14 10.97 0.63
CA ASP A 267 -14.28 11.99 -0.42
C ASP A 267 -12.95 12.66 -0.80
N GLY A 268 -11.84 12.23 -0.18
CA GLY A 268 -10.51 12.81 -0.39
C GLY A 268 -10.26 14.12 0.37
N SER A 269 -11.18 14.55 1.23
CA SER A 269 -10.97 15.71 2.10
C SER A 269 -10.00 15.39 3.24
N ILE A 270 -9.25 16.42 3.69
CA ILE A 270 -8.40 16.29 4.88
C ILE A 270 -9.31 16.39 6.11
N VAL A 271 -9.46 15.27 6.83
CA VAL A 271 -10.23 15.20 8.09
C VAL A 271 -9.43 15.76 9.26
N SER A 272 -8.14 15.46 9.30
CA SER A 272 -7.23 16.03 10.28
C SER A 272 -5.80 16.05 9.76
N GLU A 273 -5.06 17.08 10.15
CA GLU A 273 -3.63 17.21 9.89
C GLU A 273 -2.93 17.74 11.13
N ARG A 274 -1.79 17.13 11.48
CA ARG A 274 -1.00 17.55 12.63
C ARG A 274 0.49 17.30 12.39
N ALA A 275 1.25 18.37 12.29
CA ALA A 275 2.71 18.32 12.31
C ALA A 275 3.22 18.03 13.74
N GLY A 276 4.43 17.48 13.85
CA GLY A 276 5.09 17.28 15.13
C GLY A 276 4.39 16.27 16.05
N SER A 277 3.62 15.32 15.51
CA SER A 277 2.79 14.42 16.32
C SER A 277 3.40 13.04 16.57
N ILE A 278 4.34 12.63 15.73
CA ILE A 278 4.94 11.28 15.75
C ILE A 278 6.46 11.41 15.79
N ALA A 279 7.10 10.71 16.75
CA ALA A 279 8.50 10.43 16.78
C ALA A 279 8.75 8.95 16.48
N ALA A 280 9.91 8.59 15.96
CA ALA A 280 10.23 7.19 15.73
C ALA A 280 11.73 6.93 15.73
N LYS A 281 12.10 5.69 16.12
CA LYS A 281 13.44 5.15 15.89
C LYS A 281 13.32 3.72 15.34
N ILE A 282 14.34 3.27 14.61
CA ILE A 282 14.42 1.90 14.18
C ILE A 282 14.84 1.02 15.35
N ASN A 283 14.10 -0.05 15.61
CA ASN A 283 14.57 -1.19 16.41
C ASN A 283 15.30 -2.16 15.46
N LYS A 284 16.58 -2.35 15.67
CA LYS A 284 17.45 -3.17 14.80
C LYS A 284 17.26 -4.67 14.97
N GLU A 285 16.73 -5.12 16.09
CA GLU A 285 16.43 -6.53 16.33
C GLU A 285 15.40 -7.05 15.33
N HIS A 286 14.36 -6.23 15.05
CA HIS A 286 13.26 -6.60 14.17
C HIS A 286 13.21 -5.78 12.87
N ASN A 287 14.07 -4.75 12.72
CA ASN A 287 14.04 -3.79 11.62
C ASN A 287 12.65 -3.18 11.40
N VAL A 288 12.07 -2.64 12.46
CA VAL A 288 10.78 -1.94 12.47
C VAL A 288 10.92 -0.59 13.17
N LEU A 289 9.97 0.31 12.94
CA LEU A 289 9.89 1.59 13.65
C LEU A 289 9.16 1.41 14.98
N PHE A 290 9.83 1.73 16.09
CA PHE A 290 9.18 2.00 17.37
C PHE A 290 8.70 3.44 17.38
N VAL A 291 7.40 3.63 17.56
CA VAL A 291 6.68 4.89 17.35
C VAL A 291 6.21 5.46 18.69
N GLU A 292 6.52 6.72 18.92
CA GLU A 292 6.02 7.51 20.04
C GLU A 292 5.00 8.55 19.56
N GLY A 293 4.09 8.98 20.46
CA GLY A 293 3.05 9.97 20.15
C GLY A 293 1.77 9.37 19.59
N ALA A 294 1.72 8.05 19.33
CA ALA A 294 0.52 7.34 18.90
C ALA A 294 -0.07 6.48 20.02
N SER A 295 -1.39 6.46 20.12
CA SER A 295 -2.12 5.62 21.09
C SER A 295 -2.45 4.26 20.49
N ALA A 296 -1.98 3.18 21.13
CA ALA A 296 -2.32 1.81 20.75
C ALA A 296 -3.81 1.53 20.79
N ASP A 297 -4.53 2.08 21.79
CA ASP A 297 -5.99 1.94 21.90
C ASP A 297 -6.73 2.60 20.75
N LYS A 298 -6.30 3.82 20.41
CA LYS A 298 -6.96 4.63 19.36
C LYS A 298 -6.88 3.97 17.99
N TYR A 299 -5.76 3.35 17.68
CA TYR A 299 -5.47 2.83 16.35
C TYR A 299 -5.59 1.29 16.25
N TYR A 300 -6.04 0.64 17.30
CA TYR A 300 -6.30 -0.80 17.27
C TYR A 300 -7.46 -1.16 16.38
N VAL A 301 -7.28 -2.16 15.53
CA VAL A 301 -8.29 -2.70 14.61
C VAL A 301 -8.58 -4.17 15.00
N PRO A 302 -9.61 -4.42 15.83
CA PRO A 302 -9.89 -5.76 16.36
C PRO A 302 -10.14 -6.83 15.29
N GLN A 303 -10.66 -6.44 14.12
CA GLN A 303 -11.01 -7.34 13.02
C GLN A 303 -9.79 -8.05 12.41
N ILE A 304 -8.60 -7.46 12.54
CA ILE A 304 -7.34 -8.00 12.00
C ILE A 304 -6.33 -8.33 13.09
N LYS A 305 -6.78 -8.49 14.34
CA LYS A 305 -5.91 -8.70 15.52
C LYS A 305 -4.97 -9.90 15.43
N LEU A 306 -5.32 -10.92 14.65
CA LEU A 306 -4.50 -12.11 14.45
C LEU A 306 -3.28 -11.83 13.56
N LEU A 307 -3.38 -10.83 12.67
CA LEU A 307 -2.27 -10.35 11.85
C LEU A 307 -1.54 -9.19 12.53
N PHE A 308 -2.28 -8.27 13.12
CA PHE A 308 -1.77 -7.02 13.66
C PHE A 308 -2.31 -6.83 15.09
N PRO A 309 -1.53 -7.22 16.12
CA PRO A 309 -1.94 -7.08 17.52
C PRO A 309 -2.07 -5.62 17.92
N LYS A 310 -2.68 -5.39 19.09
CA LYS A 310 -2.74 -4.05 19.68
C LYS A 310 -1.33 -3.48 19.85
N GLY A 311 -1.11 -2.26 19.36
CA GLY A 311 0.21 -1.65 19.31
C GLY A 311 0.88 -1.75 17.94
N SER A 312 0.32 -2.54 17.00
CA SER A 312 0.67 -2.42 15.59
C SER A 312 0.00 -1.20 14.98
N PHE A 313 0.76 -0.40 14.25
CA PHE A 313 0.27 0.77 13.52
C PHE A 313 0.21 0.55 12.01
N HIS A 314 0.21 -0.70 11.59
CA HIS A 314 0.22 -1.11 10.19
C HIS A 314 -0.76 -0.32 9.31
N VAL A 315 -2.02 -0.20 9.74
CA VAL A 315 -3.05 0.53 8.96
C VAL A 315 -2.78 2.03 8.88
N GLN A 316 -1.90 2.57 9.75
CA GLN A 316 -1.66 4.01 9.88
C GLN A 316 -0.36 4.47 9.21
N GLU A 317 0.40 3.60 8.59
CA GLU A 317 1.75 3.88 8.10
C GLU A 317 1.78 5.04 7.09
N PHE A 318 0.84 5.09 6.14
CA PHE A 318 0.72 6.24 5.24
C PHE A 318 0.25 7.50 5.96
N ASN A 319 -0.66 7.37 6.92
CA ASN A 319 -1.20 8.52 7.65
C ASN A 319 -0.14 9.18 8.52
N PHE A 320 0.64 8.41 9.29
CA PHE A 320 1.60 8.92 10.26
C PHE A 320 2.74 9.70 9.63
N TYR A 321 3.16 9.30 8.44
CA TYR A 321 4.30 9.90 7.74
C TYR A 321 3.89 10.61 6.44
N PHE A 322 2.62 10.97 6.31
CA PHE A 322 2.03 11.45 5.07
C PHE A 322 2.86 12.58 4.42
N ARG A 323 3.10 13.68 5.15
CA ARG A 323 3.83 14.82 4.60
C ARG A 323 5.32 14.56 4.41
N ASN A 324 5.89 13.66 5.21
CA ASN A 324 7.28 13.22 5.01
C ASN A 324 7.42 12.43 3.71
N LEU A 325 6.48 11.52 3.44
CA LEU A 325 6.45 10.73 2.20
C LEU A 325 6.17 11.60 0.97
N GLN A 326 5.20 12.54 1.04
CA GLN A 326 4.95 13.48 -0.05
C GLN A 326 6.20 14.27 -0.43
N LYS A 327 6.88 14.84 0.58
CA LYS A 327 8.13 15.57 0.37
C LYS A 327 9.20 14.69 -0.25
N ASN A 328 9.34 13.45 0.21
CA ASN A 328 10.34 12.51 -0.30
C ASN A 328 10.08 12.13 -1.77
N VAL A 329 8.83 11.94 -2.16
CA VAL A 329 8.45 11.73 -3.57
C VAL A 329 8.95 12.88 -4.44
N ILE A 330 8.69 14.12 -4.03
CA ILE A 330 9.13 15.32 -4.76
C ILE A 330 10.65 15.39 -4.83
N ASP A 331 11.35 15.15 -3.71
CA ASP A 331 12.81 15.23 -3.64
C ASP A 331 13.48 14.18 -4.56
N ARG A 332 12.98 12.94 -4.55
CA ARG A 332 13.51 11.88 -5.42
C ARG A 332 13.21 12.17 -6.89
N MET A 333 12.03 12.73 -7.21
CA MET A 333 11.73 13.20 -8.57
C MET A 333 12.74 14.27 -9.02
N HIS A 334 13.02 15.27 -8.20
CA HIS A 334 14.02 16.29 -8.50
C HIS A 334 15.41 15.66 -8.66
N SER A 335 15.81 14.77 -7.75
CA SER A 335 17.08 14.03 -7.86
C SER A 335 17.19 13.26 -9.17
N TRP A 336 16.08 12.60 -9.61
CA TRP A 336 16.06 11.83 -10.85
C TRP A 336 16.25 12.73 -12.09
N TYR A 337 15.56 13.88 -12.14
CA TYR A 337 15.71 14.82 -13.26
C TYR A 337 17.10 15.48 -13.27
N ASN A 338 17.63 15.88 -12.12
CA ASN A 338 18.94 16.54 -12.02
C ASN A 338 20.12 15.62 -12.38
N LYS A 339 20.00 14.29 -12.20
CA LYS A 339 21.06 13.34 -12.57
C LYS A 339 21.09 12.99 -14.07
N ARG A 340 20.07 13.38 -14.83
CA ARG A 340 19.92 13.01 -16.23
C ARG A 340 19.99 14.20 -17.21
N TYR A 341 20.01 15.40 -16.67
CA TYR A 341 20.21 16.66 -17.42
C TYR A 341 21.34 17.49 -16.80
#